data_1fca1043c740c317e0492f693c3571e4
#
_entry.id   1fca1043c740c317e0492f693c3571e4
#
_cell.length_a   1.000
_cell.length_b   1.000
_cell.length_c   1.000
_cell.angle_alpha   90.00
_cell.angle_beta   90.00
_cell.angle_gamma   90.00
#
_symmetry.space_group_name_H-M   'P 1'
#
loop_
_entity.id
_entity.type
_entity.pdbx_description
1 polymer ?
#
loop_
_entity_poly.entity_id
_entity_poly.type
_entity_poly.pdbx_seq_one_letter_code
_entity_poly.pdbx_strand_id
1 'polypeptide(L)'
;MNQHKLLLCTDLDRTLLPNGTQPESPQARRYFSRLSKRPDVTLVYVTGRHKLLVQQAIKCYCLPQPDMVISDVGTKIHDLRNGDWTIWRDWEREITPDWAGQTHADLRALFHDLAPLNLQEREKQNTHKVSYYVSLYEDKEKLIGEMDERLKQHGVNASLIWSVDEPAAVGLLDVLPRGATKLHAIEFLRDRLGYALEDTVFAGDSGNDLPVLTSRLRAVLVLNATDTVRAAAREEAERSGHLDAIYFAEGGFLGMNGNYSAGILEGVAHYRPELRSWLLESQEVESAE
;
A
#
# COMPACT_ATOMS: atom_id res chain seq x y z
N MET A 1 -9.50 0.45 30.90
CA MET A 1 -9.25 1.72 30.18
C MET A 1 -9.00 1.33 28.74
N ASN A 2 -9.90 1.69 27.82
CA ASN A 2 -9.63 1.50 26.37
C ASN A 2 -8.46 2.42 26.01
N GLN A 3 -7.26 1.85 25.88
CA GLN A 3 -6.18 2.59 25.24
C GLN A 3 -6.62 2.80 23.79
N HIS A 4 -6.73 4.06 23.39
CA HIS A 4 -7.01 4.45 22.01
C HIS A 4 -5.84 4.00 21.14
N LYS A 5 -5.93 2.78 20.60
CA LYS A 5 -4.90 2.23 19.70
C LYS A 5 -5.15 2.73 18.28
N LEU A 6 -4.09 2.94 17.51
CA LEU A 6 -4.16 3.29 16.10
C LEU A 6 -3.36 2.27 15.29
N LEU A 7 -4.00 1.64 14.29
CA LEU A 7 -3.34 0.92 13.21
C LEU A 7 -3.18 1.89 12.04
N LEU A 8 -1.96 2.43 11.87
CA LEU A 8 -1.64 3.36 10.79
C LEU A 8 -0.99 2.62 9.64
N CYS A 9 -1.76 2.41 8.59
CA CYS A 9 -1.31 1.82 7.34
C CYS A 9 -0.99 2.94 6.34
N THR A 10 0.14 2.89 5.66
CA THR A 10 0.49 3.89 4.65
C THR A 10 1.17 3.25 3.45
N ASP A 11 0.75 3.65 2.25
CA ASP A 11 1.58 3.41 1.06
C ASP A 11 2.92 4.16 1.19
N LEU A 12 3.90 3.75 0.41
CA LEU A 12 5.24 4.34 0.44
C LEU A 12 5.43 5.39 -0.65
N ASP A 13 5.37 4.96 -1.90
CA ASP A 13 5.74 5.82 -3.03
C ASP A 13 4.76 6.96 -3.19
N ARG A 14 5.27 8.21 -3.18
CA ARG A 14 4.47 9.43 -3.30
C ARG A 14 3.40 9.62 -2.20
N THR A 15 3.34 8.71 -1.23
CA THR A 15 2.47 8.83 -0.05
C THR A 15 3.27 9.19 1.20
N LEU A 16 4.20 8.33 1.64
CA LEU A 16 5.13 8.63 2.71
C LEU A 16 6.48 9.12 2.16
N LEU A 17 6.93 8.56 1.02
CA LEU A 17 8.16 8.95 0.34
C LEU A 17 7.93 10.20 -0.50
N PRO A 18 8.71 11.27 -0.31
CA PRO A 18 8.63 12.48 -1.13
C PRO A 18 9.42 12.30 -2.45
N ASN A 19 9.09 11.24 -3.20
CA ASN A 19 9.72 10.90 -4.47
C ASN A 19 8.88 11.33 -5.70
N GLY A 20 7.90 12.19 -5.50
CA GLY A 20 7.18 12.89 -6.55
C GLY A 20 7.79 14.27 -6.86
N THR A 21 7.08 15.07 -7.66
CA THR A 21 7.51 16.42 -8.06
C THR A 21 7.08 17.51 -7.08
N GLN A 22 6.11 17.24 -6.22
CA GLN A 22 5.57 18.20 -5.26
C GLN A 22 6.56 18.41 -4.09
N PRO A 23 6.60 19.63 -3.49
CA PRO A 23 7.47 19.89 -2.36
C PRO A 23 7.00 19.17 -1.11
N GLU A 24 7.95 18.66 -0.32
CA GLU A 24 7.69 18.14 1.03
C GLU A 24 7.72 19.28 2.05
N SER A 25 6.85 19.26 3.05
CA SER A 25 6.97 20.16 4.20
C SER A 25 8.15 19.74 5.08
N PRO A 26 9.10 20.66 5.41
CA PRO A 26 10.38 20.30 6.02
C PRO A 26 10.28 19.50 7.33
N GLN A 27 9.21 19.70 8.12
CA GLN A 27 9.04 19.06 9.43
C GLN A 27 8.13 17.81 9.37
N ALA A 28 7.46 17.55 8.25
CA ALA A 28 6.43 16.54 8.16
C ALA A 28 6.92 15.13 8.56
N ARG A 29 8.07 14.67 8.02
CA ARG A 29 8.63 13.36 8.39
C ARG A 29 9.08 13.27 9.85
N ARG A 30 9.49 14.38 10.45
CA ARG A 30 9.85 14.43 11.88
C ARG A 30 8.60 14.19 12.74
N TYR A 31 7.49 14.89 12.46
CA TYR A 31 6.23 14.67 13.17
C TYR A 31 5.67 13.27 12.93
N PHE A 32 5.75 12.77 11.69
CA PHE A 32 5.36 11.41 11.37
C PHE A 32 6.19 10.38 12.17
N SER A 33 7.52 10.55 12.22
CA SER A 33 8.39 9.67 13.02
C SER A 33 8.09 9.74 14.52
N ARG A 34 7.69 10.89 15.05
CA ARG A 34 7.26 11.00 16.46
C ARG A 34 5.94 10.29 16.71
N LEU A 35 4.96 10.48 15.80
CA LEU A 35 3.66 9.80 15.86
C LEU A 35 3.85 8.28 15.84
N SER A 36 4.64 7.77 14.92
CA SER A 36 4.85 6.33 14.73
C SER A 36 5.58 5.64 15.90
N LYS A 37 6.30 6.40 16.74
CA LYS A 37 6.98 5.88 17.93
C LYS A 37 6.11 5.82 19.18
N ARG A 38 4.88 6.29 19.11
CA ARG A 38 3.96 6.21 20.24
C ARG A 38 3.58 4.73 20.51
N PRO A 39 3.48 4.33 21.79
CA PRO A 39 3.18 2.94 22.15
C PRO A 39 1.74 2.52 21.79
N ASP A 40 0.86 3.48 21.51
CA ASP A 40 -0.52 3.29 21.09
C ASP A 40 -0.69 3.31 19.55
N VAL A 41 0.40 3.43 18.79
CA VAL A 41 0.39 3.42 17.31
C VAL A 41 1.14 2.20 16.80
N THR A 42 0.50 1.41 15.95
CA THR A 42 1.14 0.35 15.17
C THR A 42 1.28 0.84 13.73
N LEU A 43 2.52 0.95 13.26
CA LEU A 43 2.84 1.43 11.92
C LEU A 43 2.98 0.26 10.94
N VAL A 44 2.26 0.35 9.81
CA VAL A 44 2.32 -0.64 8.72
C VAL A 44 2.63 0.06 7.40
N TYR A 45 3.67 -0.40 6.71
CA TYR A 45 3.91 -0.01 5.32
C TYR A 45 3.17 -0.95 4.38
N VAL A 46 2.48 -0.40 3.38
CA VAL A 46 1.64 -1.14 2.42
C VAL A 46 2.05 -0.76 1.01
N THR A 47 2.83 -1.60 0.33
CA THR A 47 3.52 -1.18 -0.89
C THR A 47 3.60 -2.27 -1.96
N GLY A 48 3.74 -1.84 -3.23
CA GLY A 48 4.11 -2.73 -4.33
C GLY A 48 5.56 -3.19 -4.30
N ARG A 49 6.42 -2.50 -3.55
CA ARG A 49 7.84 -2.83 -3.44
C ARG A 49 8.06 -4.18 -2.78
N HIS A 50 9.07 -4.92 -3.23
CA HIS A 50 9.56 -6.11 -2.54
C HIS A 50 10.46 -5.74 -1.34
N LYS A 51 10.70 -6.70 -0.44
CA LYS A 51 11.42 -6.50 0.83
C LYS A 51 12.70 -5.65 0.70
N LEU A 52 13.58 -5.96 -0.24
CA LEU A 52 14.87 -5.25 -0.38
C LEU A 52 14.68 -3.76 -0.73
N LEU A 53 13.72 -3.45 -1.60
CA LEU A 53 13.39 -2.06 -1.95
C LEU A 53 12.75 -1.31 -0.77
N VAL A 54 11.96 -1.99 0.07
CA VAL A 54 11.43 -1.37 1.30
C VAL A 54 12.56 -1.07 2.28
N GLN A 55 13.47 -2.01 2.51
CA GLN A 55 14.64 -1.81 3.37
C GLN A 55 15.52 -0.65 2.88
N GLN A 56 15.73 -0.57 1.57
CA GLN A 56 16.46 0.54 0.95
C GLN A 56 15.73 1.88 1.16
N ALA A 57 14.40 1.92 0.97
CA ALA A 57 13.60 3.12 1.20
C ALA A 57 13.69 3.60 2.65
N ILE A 58 13.53 2.69 3.63
CA ILE A 58 13.66 3.01 5.05
C ILE A 58 15.01 3.67 5.33
N LYS A 59 16.09 3.12 4.78
CA LYS A 59 17.43 3.65 4.96
C LYS A 59 17.65 4.98 4.26
N CYS A 60 17.31 5.07 2.96
CA CYS A 60 17.61 6.25 2.13
C CYS A 60 16.80 7.47 2.55
N TYR A 61 15.56 7.28 2.99
CA TYR A 61 14.67 8.38 3.40
C TYR A 61 14.62 8.57 4.92
N CYS A 62 15.42 7.82 5.68
CA CYS A 62 15.45 7.86 7.16
C CYS A 62 14.04 7.68 7.76
N LEU A 63 13.28 6.71 7.21
CA LEU A 63 11.93 6.43 7.70
C LEU A 63 11.96 5.70 9.05
N PRO A 64 10.93 5.85 9.89
CA PRO A 64 10.79 5.01 11.07
C PRO A 64 10.67 3.53 10.68
N GLN A 65 11.18 2.65 11.56
CA GLN A 65 10.95 1.22 11.37
C GLN A 65 9.45 0.93 11.58
N PRO A 66 8.78 0.26 10.65
CA PRO A 66 7.41 -0.16 10.84
C PRO A 66 7.34 -1.40 11.74
N ASP A 67 6.18 -1.62 12.35
CA ASP A 67 5.89 -2.86 13.05
C ASP A 67 5.64 -4.01 12.08
N MET A 68 5.04 -3.69 10.93
CA MET A 68 4.72 -4.65 9.89
C MET A 68 4.85 -4.05 8.49
N VAL A 69 5.05 -4.92 7.49
CA VAL A 69 5.10 -4.53 6.07
C VAL A 69 4.24 -5.47 5.24
N ILE A 70 3.27 -4.90 4.54
CA ILE A 70 2.56 -5.53 3.43
C ILE A 70 3.33 -5.16 2.16
N SER A 71 3.98 -6.12 1.52
CA SER A 71 4.86 -5.93 0.38
C SER A 71 4.43 -6.72 -0.84
N ASP A 72 5.16 -6.54 -1.95
CA ASP A 72 4.95 -7.32 -3.18
C ASP A 72 3.50 -7.28 -3.67
N VAL A 73 2.92 -6.09 -3.72
CA VAL A 73 1.54 -5.85 -4.17
C VAL A 73 0.50 -6.59 -3.29
N GLY A 74 0.79 -6.79 -2.01
CA GLY A 74 -0.12 -7.47 -1.07
C GLY A 74 0.10 -8.98 -0.96
N THR A 75 1.08 -9.59 -1.66
CA THR A 75 1.31 -11.04 -1.58
C THR A 75 2.10 -11.47 -0.35
N LYS A 76 2.77 -10.54 0.34
CA LYS A 76 3.58 -10.82 1.53
C LYS A 76 3.22 -9.89 2.69
N ILE A 77 3.14 -10.45 3.89
CA ILE A 77 3.14 -9.68 5.14
C ILE A 77 4.37 -10.08 5.95
N HIS A 78 5.14 -9.09 6.35
CA HIS A 78 6.28 -9.26 7.24
C HIS A 78 5.98 -8.66 8.61
N ASP A 79 6.28 -9.40 9.67
CA ASP A 79 6.25 -8.94 11.07
C ASP A 79 7.67 -8.52 11.49
N LEU A 80 7.83 -7.28 11.95
CA LEU A 80 9.11 -6.70 12.36
C LEU A 80 9.16 -6.37 13.86
N ARG A 81 8.10 -6.64 14.62
CA ARG A 81 7.98 -6.28 16.04
C ARG A 81 9.09 -6.87 16.92
N ASN A 82 9.70 -7.95 16.49
CA ASN A 82 10.85 -8.58 17.17
C ASN A 82 12.20 -8.14 16.58
N GLY A 83 12.24 -7.12 15.71
CA GLY A 83 13.45 -6.62 15.05
C GLY A 83 13.83 -7.34 13.76
N ASP A 84 13.34 -8.54 13.52
CA ASP A 84 13.63 -9.34 12.32
C ASP A 84 12.45 -9.33 11.33
N TRP A 85 12.77 -9.40 10.04
CA TRP A 85 11.78 -9.52 8.97
C TRP A 85 11.24 -10.96 8.89
N THR A 86 10.21 -11.24 9.67
CA THR A 86 9.58 -12.56 9.72
C THR A 86 8.35 -12.59 8.82
N ILE A 87 8.27 -13.58 7.90
CA ILE A 87 7.09 -13.75 7.03
C ILE A 87 5.92 -14.24 7.87
N TRP A 88 4.77 -13.59 7.74
CA TRP A 88 3.53 -14.02 8.38
C TRP A 88 2.84 -15.10 7.55
N ARG A 89 3.10 -16.35 7.90
CA ARG A 89 2.66 -17.52 7.12
C ARG A 89 1.14 -17.72 7.09
N ASP A 90 0.41 -17.18 8.06
CA ASP A 90 -1.06 -17.28 8.04
C ASP A 90 -1.66 -16.49 6.89
N TRP A 91 -1.03 -15.35 6.49
CA TRP A 91 -1.40 -14.62 5.29
C TRP A 91 -1.13 -15.44 4.02
N GLU A 92 0.00 -16.11 3.94
CA GLU A 92 0.28 -16.98 2.79
C GLU A 92 -0.77 -18.12 2.69
N ARG A 93 -1.20 -18.69 3.82
CA ARG A 93 -2.27 -19.71 3.84
C ARG A 93 -3.62 -19.13 3.42
N GLU A 94 -3.91 -17.87 3.74
CA GLU A 94 -5.14 -17.18 3.37
C GLU A 94 -5.30 -17.05 1.86
N ILE A 95 -4.21 -16.68 1.15
CA ILE A 95 -4.25 -16.43 -0.30
C ILE A 95 -3.91 -17.65 -1.15
N THR A 96 -3.31 -18.70 -0.60
CA THR A 96 -2.91 -19.92 -1.32
C THR A 96 -4.06 -20.62 -2.06
N PRO A 97 -5.29 -20.74 -1.49
CA PRO A 97 -6.41 -21.42 -2.15
C PRO A 97 -6.77 -20.85 -3.52
N ASP A 98 -6.54 -19.57 -3.75
CA ASP A 98 -6.82 -18.92 -5.03
C ASP A 98 -6.06 -19.53 -6.20
N TRP A 99 -4.91 -20.13 -5.97
CA TRP A 99 -4.11 -20.78 -7.02
C TRP A 99 -4.45 -22.28 -7.19
N ALA A 100 -5.49 -22.78 -6.52
CA ALA A 100 -6.02 -24.16 -6.69
C ALA A 100 -4.94 -25.25 -6.60
N GLY A 101 -3.94 -25.08 -5.74
CA GLY A 101 -2.81 -25.99 -5.57
C GLY A 101 -1.68 -25.81 -6.60
N GLN A 102 -1.82 -24.91 -7.56
CA GLN A 102 -0.74 -24.58 -8.50
C GLN A 102 0.39 -23.82 -7.79
N THR A 103 1.59 -24.07 -8.22
CA THR A 103 2.80 -23.37 -7.73
C THR A 103 3.21 -22.24 -8.67
N HIS A 104 4.13 -21.39 -8.23
CA HIS A 104 4.80 -20.41 -9.09
C HIS A 104 5.39 -21.04 -10.36
N ALA A 105 5.98 -22.24 -10.25
CA ALA A 105 6.56 -22.95 -11.39
C ALA A 105 5.47 -23.44 -12.37
N ASP A 106 4.33 -23.90 -11.86
CA ASP A 106 3.22 -24.36 -12.70
C ASP A 106 2.62 -23.20 -13.49
N LEU A 107 2.42 -22.03 -12.85
CA LEU A 107 1.93 -20.83 -13.56
C LEU A 107 2.92 -20.33 -14.61
N ARG A 108 4.21 -20.40 -14.34
CA ARG A 108 5.24 -20.10 -15.36
C ARG A 108 5.18 -21.06 -16.54
N ALA A 109 4.97 -22.35 -16.27
CA ALA A 109 4.85 -23.37 -17.32
C ALA A 109 3.59 -23.14 -18.16
N LEU A 110 2.49 -22.68 -17.54
CA LEU A 110 1.24 -22.34 -18.23
C LEU A 110 1.39 -21.24 -19.29
N PHE A 111 2.36 -20.35 -19.10
CA PHE A 111 2.58 -19.19 -19.97
C PHE A 111 3.87 -19.26 -20.79
N HIS A 112 4.57 -20.39 -20.78
CA HIS A 112 5.93 -20.51 -21.34
C HIS A 112 6.01 -20.27 -22.86
N ASP A 113 4.92 -20.48 -23.59
CA ASP A 113 4.79 -20.31 -25.04
C ASP A 113 4.30 -18.91 -25.44
N LEU A 114 3.95 -18.06 -24.48
CA LEU A 114 3.56 -16.69 -24.74
C LEU A 114 4.80 -15.82 -24.96
N ALA A 115 5.19 -15.65 -26.22
CA ALA A 115 6.40 -14.95 -26.64
C ALA A 115 6.56 -13.52 -26.08
N PRO A 116 5.48 -12.72 -25.85
CA PRO A 116 5.60 -11.38 -25.26
C PRO A 116 6.09 -11.35 -23.81
N LEU A 117 6.00 -12.46 -23.09
CA LEU A 117 6.31 -12.51 -21.64
C LEU A 117 7.80 -12.77 -21.39
N ASN A 118 8.48 -11.80 -20.78
CA ASN A 118 9.85 -11.94 -20.31
C ASN A 118 9.87 -11.95 -18.80
N LEU A 119 10.27 -13.08 -18.18
CA LEU A 119 10.27 -13.22 -16.72
C LEU A 119 11.17 -12.17 -16.08
N GLN A 120 10.67 -11.48 -15.05
CA GLN A 120 11.47 -10.54 -14.26
C GLN A 120 12.50 -11.28 -13.38
N GLU A 121 13.45 -10.54 -12.82
CA GLU A 121 14.52 -11.04 -11.97
C GLU A 121 13.97 -11.77 -10.74
N ARG A 122 14.79 -12.66 -10.19
CA ARG A 122 14.42 -13.52 -9.06
C ARG A 122 13.90 -12.74 -7.85
N GLU A 123 14.47 -11.57 -7.60
CA GLU A 123 14.11 -10.69 -6.47
C GLU A 123 12.68 -10.12 -6.58
N LYS A 124 12.16 -10.07 -7.81
CA LYS A 124 10.80 -9.60 -8.11
C LYS A 124 9.77 -10.74 -8.11
N GLN A 125 10.20 -11.98 -7.99
CA GLN A 125 9.36 -13.17 -7.90
C GLN A 125 9.16 -13.57 -6.43
N ASN A 126 8.03 -14.21 -6.13
CA ASN A 126 7.86 -14.88 -4.85
C ASN A 126 6.89 -16.08 -4.96
N THR A 127 6.59 -16.75 -3.84
CA THR A 127 5.75 -17.95 -3.81
C THR A 127 4.37 -17.73 -4.46
N HIS A 128 3.80 -16.52 -4.34
CA HIS A 128 2.48 -16.15 -4.82
C HIS A 128 2.50 -14.96 -5.79
N LYS A 129 3.62 -14.76 -6.48
CA LYS A 129 3.76 -13.69 -7.46
C LYS A 129 4.64 -14.16 -8.61
N VAL A 130 4.09 -14.14 -9.83
CA VAL A 130 4.84 -14.33 -11.08
C VAL A 130 4.85 -13.01 -11.84
N SER A 131 6.03 -12.44 -12.08
CA SER A 131 6.19 -11.11 -12.66
C SER A 131 6.89 -11.18 -14.00
N TYR A 132 6.35 -10.48 -14.99
CA TYR A 132 6.88 -10.41 -16.35
C TYR A 132 7.13 -8.97 -16.79
N TYR A 133 8.14 -8.78 -17.62
CA TYR A 133 8.28 -7.63 -18.51
C TYR A 133 7.51 -7.88 -19.80
N VAL A 134 6.85 -6.84 -20.29
CA VAL A 134 6.11 -6.88 -21.57
C VAL A 134 6.41 -5.60 -22.34
N SER A 135 6.62 -5.69 -23.65
CA SER A 135 6.79 -4.50 -24.48
C SER A 135 5.53 -3.62 -24.44
N LEU A 136 5.72 -2.29 -24.39
CA LEU A 136 4.59 -1.33 -24.45
C LEU A 136 3.90 -1.32 -25.83
N TYR A 137 4.52 -1.92 -26.86
CA TYR A 137 3.94 -2.05 -28.20
C TYR A 137 3.09 -3.31 -28.37
N GLU A 138 3.04 -4.17 -27.34
CA GLU A 138 2.25 -5.40 -27.35
C GLU A 138 0.77 -5.09 -27.15
N ASP A 139 -0.10 -5.91 -27.75
CA ASP A 139 -1.55 -5.86 -27.52
C ASP A 139 -1.85 -6.41 -26.12
N LYS A 140 -1.87 -5.50 -25.15
CA LYS A 140 -2.06 -5.79 -23.73
C LYS A 140 -3.39 -6.51 -23.46
N GLU A 141 -4.46 -6.05 -24.08
CA GLU A 141 -5.81 -6.60 -23.87
C GLU A 141 -5.89 -8.04 -24.35
N LYS A 142 -5.33 -8.32 -25.52
CA LYS A 142 -5.27 -9.68 -26.07
C LYS A 142 -4.41 -10.60 -25.21
N LEU A 143 -3.22 -10.14 -24.80
CA LEU A 143 -2.31 -10.93 -23.95
C LEU A 143 -2.95 -11.28 -22.60
N ILE A 144 -3.52 -10.28 -21.91
CA ILE A 144 -4.19 -10.48 -20.63
C ILE A 144 -5.41 -11.40 -20.80
N GLY A 145 -6.19 -11.25 -21.86
CA GLY A 145 -7.33 -12.12 -22.15
C GLY A 145 -6.93 -13.58 -22.31
N GLU A 146 -5.85 -13.84 -23.07
CA GLU A 146 -5.33 -15.20 -23.27
C GLU A 146 -4.81 -15.81 -21.95
N MET A 147 -4.08 -15.04 -21.15
CA MET A 147 -3.61 -15.48 -19.83
C MET A 147 -4.76 -15.78 -18.88
N ASP A 148 -5.79 -14.94 -18.84
CA ASP A 148 -6.97 -15.11 -17.99
C ASP A 148 -7.76 -16.38 -18.38
N GLU A 149 -7.92 -16.67 -19.68
CA GLU A 149 -8.55 -17.89 -20.17
C GLU A 149 -7.78 -19.14 -19.72
N ARG A 150 -6.45 -19.16 -19.83
CA ARG A 150 -5.61 -20.26 -19.38
C ARG A 150 -5.72 -20.48 -17.88
N LEU A 151 -5.69 -19.41 -17.09
CA LEU A 151 -5.88 -19.48 -15.63
C LEU A 151 -7.23 -20.09 -15.27
N LYS A 152 -8.30 -19.64 -15.89
CA LYS A 152 -9.65 -20.17 -15.69
C LYS A 152 -9.77 -21.65 -16.05
N GLN A 153 -9.17 -22.11 -17.15
CA GLN A 153 -9.15 -23.51 -17.55
C GLN A 153 -8.47 -24.42 -16.52
N HIS A 154 -7.52 -23.87 -15.75
CA HIS A 154 -6.82 -24.60 -14.69
C HIS A 154 -7.42 -24.36 -13.29
N GLY A 155 -8.58 -23.68 -13.21
CA GLY A 155 -9.26 -23.38 -11.95
C GLY A 155 -8.53 -22.37 -11.07
N VAL A 156 -7.58 -21.62 -11.64
CA VAL A 156 -6.79 -20.63 -10.91
C VAL A 156 -7.55 -19.31 -10.84
N ASN A 157 -7.79 -18.82 -9.62
CA ASN A 157 -8.39 -17.53 -9.36
C ASN A 157 -7.28 -16.47 -9.17
N ALA A 158 -6.85 -15.86 -10.24
CA ALA A 158 -5.75 -14.90 -10.20
C ALA A 158 -6.18 -13.49 -10.64
N SER A 159 -5.41 -12.50 -10.22
CA SER A 159 -5.43 -11.13 -10.74
C SER A 159 -4.22 -10.93 -11.64
N LEU A 160 -4.45 -10.36 -12.82
CA LEU A 160 -3.42 -9.92 -13.76
C LEU A 160 -3.28 -8.41 -13.63
N ILE A 161 -2.20 -7.95 -13.00
CA ILE A 161 -1.98 -6.54 -12.69
C ILE A 161 -0.97 -5.96 -13.67
N TRP A 162 -1.44 -4.99 -14.45
CA TRP A 162 -0.59 -4.24 -15.37
C TRP A 162 -0.16 -2.90 -14.76
N SER A 163 1.11 -2.59 -14.88
CA SER A 163 1.67 -1.27 -14.61
C SER A 163 2.77 -0.95 -15.62
N VAL A 164 3.30 0.28 -15.59
CA VAL A 164 4.37 0.72 -16.49
C VAL A 164 5.53 1.25 -15.66
N ASP A 165 6.72 0.76 -15.97
CA ASP A 165 7.98 1.37 -15.53
C ASP A 165 8.34 2.45 -16.56
N GLU A 166 7.96 3.70 -16.28
CA GLU A 166 8.18 4.83 -17.20
C GLU A 166 9.66 5.06 -17.50
N PRO A 167 10.59 5.06 -16.50
CA PRO A 167 12.02 5.22 -16.75
C PRO A 167 12.59 4.12 -17.67
N ALA A 168 12.15 2.88 -17.52
CA ALA A 168 12.61 1.76 -18.33
C ALA A 168 11.81 1.60 -19.65
N ALA A 169 10.71 2.35 -19.81
CA ALA A 169 9.79 2.27 -20.94
C ALA A 169 9.30 0.83 -21.21
N VAL A 170 8.92 0.10 -20.15
CA VAL A 170 8.48 -1.29 -20.21
C VAL A 170 7.22 -1.52 -19.38
N GLY A 171 6.33 -2.40 -19.88
CA GLY A 171 5.17 -2.89 -19.16
C GLY A 171 5.60 -3.93 -18.11
N LEU A 172 4.95 -3.87 -16.97
CA LEU A 172 5.08 -4.83 -15.88
C LEU A 172 3.75 -5.57 -15.74
N LEU A 173 3.78 -6.90 -15.79
CA LEU A 173 2.59 -7.74 -15.65
C LEU A 173 2.82 -8.74 -14.52
N ASP A 174 2.04 -8.59 -13.45
CA ASP A 174 2.08 -9.47 -12.29
C ASP A 174 0.86 -10.42 -12.29
N VAL A 175 1.12 -11.70 -12.03
CA VAL A 175 0.11 -12.73 -11.79
C VAL A 175 0.08 -12.99 -10.29
N LEU A 176 -1.03 -12.66 -9.64
CA LEU A 176 -1.20 -12.73 -8.18
C LEU A 176 -2.43 -13.56 -7.82
N PRO A 177 -2.51 -14.20 -6.65
CA PRO A 177 -3.77 -14.68 -6.10
C PRO A 177 -4.81 -13.55 -6.07
N ARG A 178 -6.05 -13.83 -6.42
CA ARG A 178 -7.08 -12.78 -6.50
C ARG A 178 -7.31 -12.06 -5.17
N GLY A 179 -7.20 -12.80 -4.06
CA GLY A 179 -7.30 -12.27 -2.72
C GLY A 179 -6.07 -11.49 -2.25
N ALA A 180 -4.94 -11.55 -2.97
CA ALA A 180 -3.73 -10.82 -2.60
C ALA A 180 -3.83 -9.34 -3.01
N THR A 181 -4.59 -8.55 -2.26
CA THR A 181 -4.78 -7.12 -2.47
C THR A 181 -4.34 -6.32 -1.26
N LYS A 182 -4.03 -5.03 -1.43
CA LYS A 182 -3.73 -4.13 -0.30
C LYS A 182 -4.90 -4.12 0.70
N LEU A 183 -6.14 -4.02 0.22
CA LEU A 183 -7.33 -3.98 1.08
C LEU A 183 -7.47 -5.23 1.92
N HIS A 184 -7.49 -6.41 1.30
CA HIS A 184 -7.65 -7.68 2.01
C HIS A 184 -6.50 -7.92 3.00
N ALA A 185 -5.26 -7.59 2.62
CA ALA A 185 -4.11 -7.71 3.51
C ALA A 185 -4.21 -6.80 4.75
N ILE A 186 -4.72 -5.55 4.59
CA ILE A 186 -4.98 -4.64 5.70
C ILE A 186 -6.11 -5.17 6.58
N GLU A 187 -7.22 -5.64 6.00
CA GLU A 187 -8.35 -6.20 6.75
C GLU A 187 -7.95 -7.44 7.53
N PHE A 188 -7.22 -8.37 6.89
CA PHE A 188 -6.66 -9.55 7.53
C PHE A 188 -5.77 -9.18 8.72
N LEU A 189 -4.84 -8.22 8.53
CA LEU A 189 -3.92 -7.76 9.56
C LEU A 189 -4.68 -7.09 10.71
N ARG A 190 -5.63 -6.20 10.41
CA ARG A 190 -6.51 -5.56 11.39
C ARG A 190 -7.22 -6.59 12.28
N ASP A 191 -7.85 -7.57 11.66
CA ASP A 191 -8.64 -8.58 12.37
C ASP A 191 -7.74 -9.47 13.24
N ARG A 192 -6.59 -9.87 12.74
CA ARG A 192 -5.61 -10.70 13.49
C ARG A 192 -4.94 -9.96 14.65
N LEU A 193 -4.78 -8.65 14.55
CA LEU A 193 -4.24 -7.80 15.61
C LEU A 193 -5.32 -7.28 16.56
N GLY A 194 -6.61 -7.50 16.26
CA GLY A 194 -7.74 -7.09 17.10
C GLY A 194 -7.99 -5.58 17.10
N TYR A 195 -7.75 -4.90 15.97
CA TYR A 195 -8.11 -3.49 15.80
C TYR A 195 -9.55 -3.34 15.32
N ALA A 196 -10.26 -2.36 15.87
CA ALA A 196 -11.55 -1.96 15.34
C ALA A 196 -11.40 -1.21 14.00
N LEU A 197 -12.49 -1.11 13.26
CA LEU A 197 -12.51 -0.39 11.98
C LEU A 197 -12.16 1.08 12.17
N GLU A 198 -12.72 1.71 13.19
CA GLU A 198 -12.50 3.10 13.58
C GLU A 198 -11.07 3.38 14.09
N ASP A 199 -10.33 2.35 14.49
CA ASP A 199 -8.95 2.46 14.95
C ASP A 199 -7.92 2.18 13.83
N THR A 200 -8.40 1.96 12.60
CA THR A 200 -7.57 1.68 11.44
C THR A 200 -7.64 2.84 10.45
N VAL A 201 -6.50 3.40 10.09
CA VAL A 201 -6.38 4.48 9.11
C VAL A 201 -5.38 4.05 8.03
N PHE A 202 -5.77 4.20 6.78
CA PHE A 202 -4.90 3.99 5.62
C PHE A 202 -4.61 5.31 4.92
N ALA A 203 -3.39 5.50 4.41
CA ALA A 203 -3.03 6.64 3.56
C ALA A 203 -2.46 6.18 2.23
N GLY A 204 -2.86 6.83 1.13
CA GLY A 204 -2.43 6.53 -0.24
C GLY A 204 -2.49 7.77 -1.14
N ASP A 205 -1.97 7.65 -2.38
CA ASP A 205 -1.93 8.73 -3.37
C ASP A 205 -2.37 8.33 -4.78
N SER A 206 -2.49 7.03 -5.07
CA SER A 206 -2.51 6.54 -6.44
C SER A 206 -3.68 5.60 -6.76
N GLY A 207 -3.85 5.28 -8.05
CA GLY A 207 -4.94 4.44 -8.52
C GLY A 207 -4.93 3.01 -7.94
N ASN A 208 -3.77 2.48 -7.58
CA ASN A 208 -3.67 1.16 -6.95
C ASN A 208 -4.14 1.15 -5.48
N ASP A 209 -4.32 2.34 -4.88
CA ASP A 209 -4.88 2.52 -3.54
C ASP A 209 -6.39 2.69 -3.54
N LEU A 210 -7.01 2.96 -4.69
CA LEU A 210 -8.46 3.21 -4.80
C LEU A 210 -9.31 2.15 -4.08
N PRO A 211 -9.04 0.83 -4.21
CA PRO A 211 -9.82 -0.17 -3.49
C PRO A 211 -9.80 -0.01 -1.97
N VAL A 212 -8.71 0.52 -1.40
CA VAL A 212 -8.63 0.82 0.04
C VAL A 212 -9.26 2.16 0.34
N LEU A 213 -8.91 3.20 -0.44
CA LEU A 213 -9.37 4.59 -0.26
C LEU A 213 -10.89 4.72 -0.31
N THR A 214 -11.57 3.87 -1.10
CA THR A 214 -13.03 3.93 -1.31
C THR A 214 -13.79 2.82 -0.56
N SER A 215 -13.08 2.09 0.31
CA SER A 215 -13.69 1.08 1.19
C SER A 215 -14.28 1.72 2.45
N ARG A 216 -14.81 0.88 3.34
CA ARG A 216 -15.28 1.31 4.67
C ARG A 216 -14.16 1.67 5.65
N LEU A 217 -12.89 1.39 5.33
CA LEU A 217 -11.75 1.78 6.15
C LEU A 217 -11.59 3.30 6.14
N ARG A 218 -11.26 3.89 7.29
CA ARG A 218 -10.85 5.30 7.32
C ARG A 218 -9.60 5.48 6.48
N ALA A 219 -9.68 6.35 5.50
CA ALA A 219 -8.62 6.52 4.52
C ALA A 219 -8.27 8.00 4.31
N VAL A 220 -7.03 8.25 3.93
CA VAL A 220 -6.50 9.58 3.64
C VAL A 220 -5.92 9.57 2.23
N LEU A 221 -6.45 10.44 1.38
CA LEU A 221 -5.83 10.74 0.09
C LEU A 221 -4.97 11.99 0.27
N VAL A 222 -3.63 11.82 0.18
CA VAL A 222 -2.70 12.94 0.35
C VAL A 222 -2.84 13.99 -0.75
N LEU A 223 -2.46 15.25 -0.47
CA LEU A 223 -2.72 16.36 -1.39
C LEU A 223 -2.02 16.22 -2.74
N ASN A 224 -0.83 15.63 -2.77
CA ASN A 224 -0.06 15.41 -4.00
C ASN A 224 -0.61 14.29 -4.91
N ALA A 225 -1.71 13.63 -4.55
CA ALA A 225 -2.44 12.76 -5.47
C ALA A 225 -2.91 13.55 -6.70
N THR A 226 -2.87 12.93 -7.88
CA THR A 226 -3.30 13.59 -9.11
C THR A 226 -4.80 13.91 -9.10
N ASP A 227 -5.21 14.93 -9.85
CA ASP A 227 -6.62 15.31 -9.98
C ASP A 227 -7.47 14.15 -10.49
N THR A 228 -6.94 13.33 -11.39
CA THR A 228 -7.60 12.13 -11.91
C THR A 228 -7.87 11.12 -10.80
N VAL A 229 -6.91 10.86 -9.91
CA VAL A 229 -7.09 9.95 -8.77
C VAL A 229 -8.06 10.56 -7.76
N ARG A 230 -7.98 11.86 -7.48
CA ARG A 230 -8.91 12.55 -6.57
C ARG A 230 -10.36 12.48 -7.07
N ALA A 231 -10.58 12.69 -8.38
CA ALA A 231 -11.90 12.59 -8.99
C ALA A 231 -12.43 11.15 -8.91
N ALA A 232 -11.61 10.16 -9.32
CA ALA A 232 -11.99 8.75 -9.28
C ALA A 232 -12.29 8.26 -7.84
N ALA A 233 -11.47 8.68 -6.86
CA ALA A 233 -11.68 8.32 -5.45
C ALA A 233 -13.01 8.89 -4.93
N ARG A 234 -13.35 10.14 -5.27
CA ARG A 234 -14.61 10.77 -4.88
C ARG A 234 -15.81 10.06 -5.48
N GLU A 235 -15.80 9.85 -6.81
CA GLU A 235 -16.87 9.19 -7.54
C GLU A 235 -17.11 7.76 -7.00
N GLU A 236 -16.05 7.00 -6.82
CA GLU A 236 -16.14 5.63 -6.33
C GLU A 236 -16.60 5.57 -4.87
N ALA A 237 -16.11 6.47 -4.00
CA ALA A 237 -16.53 6.56 -2.60
C ALA A 237 -18.01 6.96 -2.48
N GLU A 238 -18.49 7.87 -3.32
CA GLU A 238 -19.93 8.23 -3.40
C GLU A 238 -20.76 7.02 -3.85
N ARG A 239 -20.31 6.31 -4.90
CA ARG A 239 -21.01 5.15 -5.44
C ARG A 239 -21.10 3.99 -4.45
N SER A 240 -20.04 3.77 -3.67
CA SER A 240 -19.97 2.73 -2.64
C SER A 240 -20.61 3.12 -1.30
N GLY A 241 -20.98 4.41 -1.11
CA GLY A 241 -21.55 4.92 0.14
C GLY A 241 -20.51 5.12 1.25
N HIS A 242 -19.25 5.30 0.92
CA HIS A 242 -18.15 5.44 1.88
C HIS A 242 -17.44 6.81 1.81
N LEU A 243 -18.11 7.84 1.30
CA LEU A 243 -17.53 9.18 1.16
C LEU A 243 -17.12 9.79 2.51
N ASP A 244 -17.78 9.43 3.58
CA ASP A 244 -17.48 9.85 4.95
C ASP A 244 -16.26 9.11 5.55
N ALA A 245 -15.84 8.00 4.93
CA ALA A 245 -14.67 7.24 5.35
C ALA A 245 -13.37 7.72 4.68
N ILE A 246 -13.42 8.54 3.64
CA ILE A 246 -12.24 9.10 2.98
C ILE A 246 -12.04 10.58 3.32
N TYR A 247 -10.84 10.92 3.77
CA TYR A 247 -10.38 12.29 3.98
C TYR A 247 -9.46 12.71 2.83
N PHE A 248 -9.79 13.82 2.19
CA PHE A 248 -8.97 14.43 1.14
C PHE A 248 -8.11 15.52 1.79
N ALA A 249 -6.80 15.29 1.90
CA ALA A 249 -5.90 16.28 2.47
C ALA A 249 -5.91 17.57 1.65
N GLU A 250 -5.93 18.71 2.33
CA GLU A 250 -6.05 20.07 1.77
C GLU A 250 -4.85 20.95 2.16
N GLY A 251 -4.09 20.52 3.18
CA GLY A 251 -3.00 21.30 3.76
C GLY A 251 -3.47 22.25 4.87
N GLY A 252 -2.50 22.94 5.45
CA GLY A 252 -2.75 23.91 6.54
C GLY A 252 -2.58 23.33 7.93
N PHE A 253 -2.69 22.02 8.14
CA PHE A 253 -2.46 21.42 9.45
C PHE A 253 -1.00 21.57 9.87
N LEU A 254 -0.75 22.11 11.06
CA LEU A 254 0.58 22.48 11.57
C LEU A 254 1.37 23.41 10.62
N GLY A 255 0.69 24.21 9.79
CA GLY A 255 1.29 25.06 8.77
C GLY A 255 1.93 24.30 7.59
N MET A 256 1.64 22.99 7.46
CA MET A 256 2.19 22.13 6.41
C MET A 256 1.30 22.09 5.17
N ASN A 257 1.88 21.68 4.03
CA ASN A 257 1.23 21.74 2.71
C ASN A 257 0.29 20.58 2.37
N GLY A 258 0.15 19.57 3.22
CA GLY A 258 -0.71 18.39 2.97
C GLY A 258 -0.13 17.34 2.02
N ASN A 259 1.06 17.54 1.47
CA ASN A 259 1.74 16.55 0.63
C ASN A 259 2.42 15.47 1.48
N TYR A 260 2.46 14.25 0.98
CA TYR A 260 3.20 13.13 1.58
C TYR A 260 2.86 12.94 3.07
N SER A 261 3.87 12.81 3.93
CA SER A 261 3.70 12.65 5.37
C SER A 261 2.88 13.78 6.03
N ALA A 262 2.87 15.01 5.46
CA ALA A 262 2.02 16.09 5.94
C ALA A 262 0.53 15.78 5.77
N GLY A 263 0.14 15.23 4.61
CA GLY A 263 -1.24 14.80 4.37
C GLY A 263 -1.66 13.62 5.26
N ILE A 264 -0.74 12.67 5.51
CA ILE A 264 -0.98 11.56 6.45
C ILE A 264 -1.30 12.12 7.84
N LEU A 265 -0.48 13.05 8.34
CA LEU A 265 -0.66 13.67 9.67
C LEU A 265 -1.98 14.44 9.77
N GLU A 266 -2.34 15.16 8.71
CA GLU A 266 -3.60 15.90 8.61
C GLU A 266 -4.80 14.95 8.71
N GLY A 267 -4.80 13.86 7.94
CA GLY A 267 -5.86 12.87 7.97
C GLY A 267 -5.93 12.10 9.29
N VAL A 268 -4.80 11.74 9.90
CA VAL A 268 -4.77 11.17 11.26
C VAL A 268 -5.38 12.13 12.27
N ALA A 269 -5.03 13.41 12.22
CA ALA A 269 -5.59 14.43 13.10
C ALA A 269 -7.11 14.64 12.89
N HIS A 270 -7.61 14.42 11.67
CA HIS A 270 -9.04 14.45 11.36
C HIS A 270 -9.79 13.31 12.06
N TYR A 271 -9.29 12.07 11.95
CA TYR A 271 -9.97 10.89 12.51
C TYR A 271 -9.70 10.66 14.01
N ARG A 272 -8.64 11.24 14.55
CA ARG A 272 -8.16 11.01 15.91
C ARG A 272 -7.92 12.33 16.64
N PRO A 273 -8.98 12.96 17.19
CA PRO A 273 -8.88 14.27 17.85
C PRO A 273 -7.87 14.31 18.99
N GLU A 274 -7.68 13.19 19.71
CA GLU A 274 -6.69 13.06 20.78
C GLU A 274 -5.25 13.15 20.26
N LEU A 275 -4.97 12.59 19.08
CA LEU A 275 -3.67 12.69 18.44
C LEU A 275 -3.46 14.08 17.82
N ARG A 276 -4.53 14.72 17.36
CA ARG A 276 -4.49 16.12 16.90
C ARG A 276 -3.99 17.05 18.01
N SER A 277 -4.59 16.96 19.20
CA SER A 277 -4.18 17.76 20.36
C SER A 277 -2.71 17.52 20.71
N TRP A 278 -2.29 16.27 20.76
CA TRP A 278 -0.90 15.91 21.03
C TRP A 278 0.08 16.44 19.98
N LEU A 279 -0.27 16.43 18.68
CA LEU A 279 0.57 16.98 17.61
C LEU A 279 0.71 18.51 17.74
N LEU A 280 -0.37 19.23 18.10
CA LEU A 280 -0.35 20.69 18.31
C LEU A 280 0.53 21.08 19.49
N GLU A 281 0.38 20.43 20.63
CA GLU A 281 1.22 20.64 21.83
C GLU A 281 2.71 20.40 21.52
N SER A 282 2.98 19.40 20.68
CA SER A 282 4.33 19.08 20.23
C SER A 282 4.97 20.20 19.40
N GLN A 283 4.18 20.96 18.64
CA GLN A 283 4.66 22.09 17.86
C GLN A 283 5.00 23.30 18.76
N GLU A 284 4.18 23.56 19.79
CA GLU A 284 4.38 24.67 20.69
C GLU A 284 5.69 24.54 21.48
N VAL A 285 6.02 23.34 21.94
CA VAL A 285 7.29 23.07 22.65
C VAL A 285 8.51 23.33 21.76
N GLU A 286 8.47 22.92 20.50
CA GLU A 286 9.56 23.13 19.53
C GLU A 286 9.72 24.59 19.10
N SER A 287 8.65 25.37 19.15
CA SER A 287 8.70 26.81 18.81
C SER A 287 9.25 27.66 19.96
N ALA A 288 9.36 27.08 21.16
CA ALA A 288 9.85 27.74 22.36
C ALA A 288 11.33 27.43 22.68
N GLU A 289 11.95 26.46 21.96
CA GLU A 289 13.38 26.14 22.00
C GLU A 289 14.13 26.85 20.85
#